data_35bc6dafe1b735b2c16d3a8a8db73e48
#
_entry.id   35bc6dafe1b735b2c16d3a8a8db73e48
#
_cell.length_a   1.000
_cell.length_b   1.000
_cell.length_c   1.000
_cell.angle_alpha   90.00
_cell.angle_beta   90.00
_cell.angle_gamma   90.00
#
_symmetry.space_group_name_H-M   'P 1'
#
loop_
_entity.id
_entity.type
_entity.pdbx_description
1 polymer ?
#
loop_
_entity_poly.entity_id
_entity_poly.type
_entity_poly.pdbx_seq_one_letter_code
_entity_poly.pdbx_strand_id
1 'polypeptide(L)'
;MTCAIEINNLSFSYKEFSLVDVNMNLHLGEQKALVGLNGSGKTTLFKLILGLLEPRSGNIHVFERKVEPESLWEIRKDVGFLFQSPDDQLFAPTVWEDVAFGPRNLGMSEEDVERRVQWSLDKVGMLDFIHRPVNQMSHGQAKRVALAGIIAMQPKILLLDEPFAGLDFPMVSTMVDIIHDLRKDGISVLYTTHNRFFLENWADSVAVLHKGKIIFDGPIENALQNPSINIQTGNWDELGTRMKRFRGLA
;
A
#
# COMPACT_ATOMS: atom_id res chain seq x y z
N MET A 1 22.04 5.24 1.40
CA MET A 1 21.14 4.20 0.80
C MET A 1 20.33 4.88 -0.28
N THR A 2 20.09 4.22 -1.40
CA THR A 2 19.30 4.79 -2.51
C THR A 2 17.83 4.77 -2.11
N CYS A 3 17.11 5.91 -2.30
CA CYS A 3 15.69 6.00 -2.01
C CYS A 3 14.84 5.55 -3.21
N ALA A 4 13.79 4.77 -2.95
CA ALA A 4 12.73 4.47 -3.89
C ALA A 4 11.70 5.61 -3.93
N ILE A 5 11.37 6.17 -2.75
CA ILE A 5 10.54 7.37 -2.60
C ILE A 5 11.23 8.31 -1.62
N GLU A 6 11.27 9.60 -1.97
CA GLU A 6 11.78 10.68 -1.12
C GLU A 6 10.75 11.81 -1.07
N ILE A 7 10.34 12.22 0.12
CA ILE A 7 9.36 13.28 0.36
C ILE A 7 10.03 14.36 1.22
N ASN A 8 10.08 15.58 0.69
CA ASN A 8 10.75 16.70 1.32
C ASN A 8 9.83 17.90 1.52
N ASN A 9 9.63 18.30 2.79
CA ASN A 9 8.89 19.49 3.22
C ASN A 9 7.51 19.60 2.57
N LEU A 10 6.86 18.45 2.33
CA LEU A 10 5.62 18.34 1.60
C LEU A 10 4.45 18.92 2.40
N SER A 11 3.74 19.85 1.80
CA SER A 11 2.50 20.38 2.38
C SER A 11 1.36 20.33 1.36
N PHE A 12 0.18 19.96 1.86
CA PHE A 12 -1.05 19.85 1.06
C PHE A 12 -2.25 20.20 1.94
N SER A 13 -3.32 20.75 1.39
CA SER A 13 -4.56 20.93 2.17
C SER A 13 -5.81 20.81 1.33
N TYR A 14 -6.81 20.14 1.92
CA TYR A 14 -8.23 20.26 1.62
C TYR A 14 -8.88 21.33 2.55
N LYS A 15 -10.22 21.54 2.40
CA LYS A 15 -10.95 22.54 3.19
C LYS A 15 -10.72 22.41 4.70
N GLU A 16 -10.73 21.19 5.24
CA GLU A 16 -10.65 20.91 6.70
C GLU A 16 -9.46 20.04 7.10
N PHE A 17 -8.62 19.61 6.14
CA PHE A 17 -7.51 18.71 6.36
C PHE A 17 -6.22 19.25 5.73
N SER A 18 -5.10 19.09 6.41
CA SER A 18 -3.79 19.47 5.88
C SER A 18 -2.71 18.46 6.23
N LEU A 19 -1.84 18.19 5.25
CA LEU A 19 -0.49 17.68 5.49
C LEU A 19 0.44 18.87 5.63
N VAL A 20 1.31 18.86 6.63
CA VAL A 20 2.18 19.99 6.95
C VAL A 20 3.60 19.51 7.17
N ASP A 21 4.51 19.99 6.31
CA ASP A 21 5.95 19.73 6.41
C ASP A 21 6.28 18.23 6.56
N VAL A 22 5.68 17.41 5.71
CA VAL A 22 5.89 15.95 5.70
C VAL A 22 7.25 15.65 5.08
N ASN A 23 8.07 14.93 5.83
CA ASN A 23 9.37 14.42 5.42
C ASN A 23 9.36 12.90 5.67
N MET A 24 9.66 12.09 4.64
CA MET A 24 9.67 10.64 4.74
C MET A 24 10.46 10.02 3.58
N ASN A 25 11.18 8.94 3.85
CA ASN A 25 11.89 8.17 2.84
C ASN A 25 11.44 6.71 2.84
N LEU A 26 11.36 6.12 1.64
CA LEU A 26 11.30 4.67 1.43
C LEU A 26 12.57 4.25 0.70
N HIS A 27 13.35 3.34 1.29
CA HIS A 27 14.57 2.84 0.65
C HIS A 27 14.28 1.69 -0.32
N LEU A 28 15.23 1.40 -1.23
CA LEU A 28 15.12 0.27 -2.15
C LEU A 28 15.04 -1.05 -1.38
N GLY A 29 14.04 -1.90 -1.74
CA GLY A 29 13.79 -3.20 -1.11
C GLY A 29 13.26 -3.12 0.33
N GLU A 30 13.04 -1.91 0.85
CA GLU A 30 12.46 -1.70 2.18
C GLU A 30 10.97 -2.02 2.19
N GLN A 31 10.51 -2.56 3.32
CA GLN A 31 9.10 -2.71 3.65
C GLN A 31 8.75 -1.78 4.81
N LYS A 32 8.14 -0.65 4.48
CA LYS A 32 7.80 0.40 5.44
C LYS A 32 6.31 0.43 5.73
N ALA A 33 5.95 0.51 7.00
CA ALA A 33 4.58 0.77 7.42
C ALA A 33 4.32 2.28 7.54
N LEU A 34 3.22 2.76 6.98
CA LEU A 34 2.69 4.11 7.24
C LEU A 34 1.49 3.98 8.17
N VAL A 35 1.66 4.36 9.42
CA VAL A 35 0.63 4.22 10.46
C VAL A 35 0.11 5.57 10.93
N GLY A 36 -1.09 5.55 11.51
CA GLY A 36 -1.77 6.75 12.03
C GLY A 36 -3.27 6.53 12.10
N LEU A 37 -3.94 7.33 12.89
CA LEU A 37 -5.41 7.24 13.06
C LEU A 37 -6.16 7.51 11.75
N ASN A 38 -7.43 7.12 11.69
CA ASN A 38 -8.29 7.46 10.56
C ASN A 38 -8.35 8.99 10.38
N GLY A 39 -8.27 9.45 9.12
CA GLY A 39 -8.22 10.87 8.81
C GLY A 39 -6.86 11.54 9.02
N SER A 40 -5.80 10.80 9.40
CA SER A 40 -4.46 11.39 9.54
C SER A 40 -3.81 11.82 8.22
N GLY A 41 -4.29 11.27 7.06
CA GLY A 41 -3.82 11.64 5.72
C GLY A 41 -3.04 10.56 4.97
N LYS A 42 -3.04 9.30 5.42
CA LYS A 42 -2.30 8.20 4.78
C LYS A 42 -2.65 8.03 3.29
N THR A 43 -3.93 7.84 2.98
CA THR A 43 -4.41 7.72 1.59
C THR A 43 -4.16 9.00 0.78
N THR A 44 -4.23 10.18 1.42
CA THR A 44 -3.87 11.46 0.77
C THR A 44 -2.41 11.47 0.38
N LEU A 45 -1.51 11.00 1.25
CA LEU A 45 -0.08 10.90 0.95
C LEU A 45 0.19 9.94 -0.22
N PHE A 46 -0.49 8.79 -0.28
CA PHE A 46 -0.40 7.88 -1.43
C PHE A 46 -0.85 8.55 -2.74
N LYS A 47 -1.98 9.29 -2.70
CA LYS A 47 -2.46 10.05 -3.87
C LYS A 47 -1.47 11.12 -4.34
N LEU A 48 -0.75 11.77 -3.43
CA LEU A 48 0.31 12.73 -3.74
C LEU A 48 1.53 12.05 -4.38
N ILE A 49 1.96 10.88 -3.87
CA ILE A 49 3.04 10.07 -4.46
C ILE A 49 2.71 9.66 -5.90
N LEU A 50 1.44 9.34 -6.19
CA LEU A 50 0.96 8.95 -7.52
C LEU A 50 0.68 10.15 -8.45
N GLY A 51 0.86 11.39 -7.96
CA GLY A 51 0.51 12.60 -8.70
C GLY A 51 -0.98 12.70 -9.05
N LEU A 52 -1.85 12.10 -8.23
CA LEU A 52 -3.32 12.27 -8.31
C LEU A 52 -3.78 13.55 -7.59
N LEU A 53 -2.90 14.12 -6.78
CA LEU A 53 -3.06 15.38 -6.10
C LEU A 53 -1.77 16.19 -6.24
N GLU A 54 -1.89 17.52 -6.31
CA GLU A 54 -0.74 18.42 -6.37
C GLU A 54 -0.43 18.99 -4.99
N PRO A 55 0.84 18.95 -4.52
CA PRO A 55 1.23 19.55 -3.27
C PRO A 55 1.17 21.10 -3.36
N ARG A 56 0.92 21.77 -2.23
CA ARG A 56 1.06 23.24 -2.13
C ARG A 56 2.50 23.69 -2.07
N SER A 57 3.34 22.90 -1.42
CA SER A 57 4.79 23.14 -1.30
C SER A 57 5.52 21.83 -1.03
N GLY A 58 6.86 21.88 -1.16
CA GLY A 58 7.71 20.70 -1.06
C GLY A 58 7.74 19.91 -2.36
N ASN A 59 8.33 18.72 -2.30
CA ASN A 59 8.45 17.84 -3.47
C ASN A 59 8.45 16.38 -3.07
N ILE A 60 8.13 15.55 -4.05
CA ILE A 60 8.21 14.07 -3.98
C ILE A 60 9.09 13.62 -5.14
N HIS A 61 10.01 12.72 -4.87
CA HIS A 61 10.77 12.02 -5.89
C HIS A 61 10.53 10.51 -5.81
N VAL A 62 10.40 9.88 -6.95
CA VAL A 62 10.32 8.42 -7.13
C VAL A 62 11.49 8.02 -8.04
N PHE A 63 12.44 7.26 -7.51
CA PHE A 63 13.69 6.93 -8.21
C PHE A 63 14.35 8.17 -8.85
N GLU A 64 14.58 9.22 -8.06
CA GLU A 64 15.18 10.51 -8.47
C GLU A 64 14.31 11.35 -9.43
N ARG A 65 13.18 10.82 -9.94
CA ARG A 65 12.24 11.58 -10.77
C ARG A 65 11.27 12.35 -9.88
N LYS A 66 11.22 13.65 -10.04
CA LYS A 66 10.23 14.48 -9.35
C LYS A 66 8.82 14.16 -9.82
N VAL A 67 7.87 14.11 -8.89
CA VAL A 67 6.44 13.91 -9.20
C VAL A 67 5.89 15.23 -9.75
N GLU A 68 5.76 15.30 -11.07
CA GLU A 68 5.24 16.43 -11.84
C GLU A 68 4.62 15.92 -13.15
N PRO A 69 3.76 16.71 -13.84
CA PRO A 69 2.97 16.20 -14.98
C PRO A 69 3.77 15.44 -16.03
N GLU A 70 4.99 15.89 -16.33
CA GLU A 70 5.88 15.34 -17.36
C GLU A 70 6.42 13.94 -17.01
N SER A 71 6.53 13.63 -15.72
CA SER A 71 7.10 12.37 -15.21
C SER A 71 6.06 11.34 -14.79
N LEU A 72 4.76 11.71 -14.72
CA LEU A 72 3.71 10.84 -14.15
C LEU A 72 3.57 9.50 -14.87
N TRP A 73 3.79 9.47 -16.18
CA TRP A 73 3.73 8.21 -16.92
C TRP A 73 4.76 7.19 -16.43
N GLU A 74 6.02 7.62 -16.34
CA GLU A 74 7.13 6.76 -15.88
C GLU A 74 6.97 6.37 -14.39
N ILE A 75 6.49 7.31 -13.57
CA ILE A 75 6.25 7.05 -12.15
C ILE A 75 5.14 6.01 -11.97
N ARG A 76 4.00 6.15 -12.66
CA ARG A 76 2.86 5.23 -12.56
C ARG A 76 3.14 3.86 -13.16
N LYS A 77 4.13 3.75 -14.05
CA LYS A 77 4.65 2.46 -14.52
C LYS A 77 5.44 1.74 -13.44
N ASP A 78 6.25 2.49 -12.67
CA ASP A 78 7.13 1.93 -11.63
C ASP A 78 6.41 1.74 -10.28
N VAL A 79 5.24 2.38 -10.05
CA VAL A 79 4.51 2.35 -8.78
C VAL A 79 3.15 1.70 -8.94
N GLY A 80 2.96 0.54 -8.32
CA GLY A 80 1.66 -0.13 -8.21
C GLY A 80 0.91 0.33 -6.96
N PHE A 81 -0.40 0.54 -7.08
CA PHE A 81 -1.24 0.96 -5.96
C PHE A 81 -2.41 0.01 -5.75
N LEU A 82 -2.50 -0.60 -4.56
CA LEU A 82 -3.62 -1.41 -4.13
C LEU A 82 -4.54 -0.58 -3.22
N PHE A 83 -5.77 -0.36 -3.67
CA PHE A 83 -6.79 0.32 -2.90
C PHE A 83 -7.27 -0.52 -1.71
N GLN A 84 -7.79 0.14 -0.69
CA GLN A 84 -8.37 -0.52 0.48
C GLN A 84 -9.53 -1.44 0.10
N SER A 85 -10.47 -0.96 -0.75
CA SER A 85 -11.55 -1.76 -1.31
C SER A 85 -11.23 -2.17 -2.75
N PRO A 86 -11.35 -3.45 -3.11
CA PRO A 86 -11.21 -3.88 -4.50
C PRO A 86 -12.32 -3.32 -5.41
N ASP A 87 -13.48 -2.96 -4.87
CA ASP A 87 -14.59 -2.34 -5.62
C ASP A 87 -14.20 -0.95 -6.17
N ASP A 88 -13.25 -0.27 -5.53
CA ASP A 88 -12.72 1.02 -6.01
C ASP A 88 -11.66 0.84 -7.12
N GLN A 89 -11.22 -0.39 -7.37
CA GLN A 89 -10.12 -0.69 -8.28
C GLN A 89 -10.56 -1.50 -9.51
N LEU A 90 -11.40 -2.52 -9.31
CA LEU A 90 -11.84 -3.41 -10.38
C LEU A 90 -13.04 -2.80 -11.13
N PHE A 91 -12.94 -2.73 -12.46
CA PHE A 91 -13.96 -2.06 -13.28
C PHE A 91 -14.30 -2.79 -14.58
N ALA A 92 -13.48 -3.75 -15.01
CA ALA A 92 -13.71 -4.48 -16.24
C ALA A 92 -14.75 -5.61 -16.06
N PRO A 93 -15.38 -6.09 -17.13
CA PRO A 93 -16.37 -7.17 -17.04
C PRO A 93 -15.83 -8.49 -16.53
N THR A 94 -14.62 -8.87 -16.92
CA THR A 94 -13.98 -10.15 -16.56
C THR A 94 -12.63 -9.96 -15.90
N VAL A 95 -12.17 -10.96 -15.16
CA VAL A 95 -10.86 -10.99 -14.52
C VAL A 95 -9.75 -10.78 -15.54
N TRP A 96 -9.84 -11.42 -16.71
CA TRP A 96 -8.85 -11.29 -17.77
C TRP A 96 -8.74 -9.85 -18.27
N GLU A 97 -9.88 -9.22 -18.57
CA GLU A 97 -9.91 -7.84 -19.09
C GLU A 97 -9.38 -6.84 -18.07
N ASP A 98 -9.70 -7.04 -16.79
CA ASP A 98 -9.23 -6.17 -15.73
C ASP A 98 -7.70 -6.23 -15.57
N VAL A 99 -7.15 -7.45 -15.48
CA VAL A 99 -5.69 -7.65 -15.34
C VAL A 99 -4.93 -7.25 -16.61
N ALA A 100 -5.52 -7.42 -17.80
CA ALA A 100 -4.91 -7.04 -19.09
C ALA A 100 -4.85 -5.51 -19.29
N PHE A 101 -5.67 -4.76 -18.58
CA PHE A 101 -5.80 -3.31 -18.79
C PHE A 101 -4.48 -2.55 -18.59
N GLY A 102 -3.75 -2.83 -17.51
CA GLY A 102 -2.47 -2.20 -17.22
C GLY A 102 -1.41 -2.47 -18.29
N PRO A 103 -1.08 -3.74 -18.60
CA PRO A 103 -0.13 -4.12 -19.65
C PRO A 103 -0.47 -3.54 -21.04
N ARG A 104 -1.75 -3.52 -21.43
CA ARG A 104 -2.20 -2.88 -22.68
C ARG A 104 -1.92 -1.39 -22.70
N ASN A 105 -2.21 -0.68 -21.61
CA ASN A 105 -1.91 0.74 -21.49
C ASN A 105 -0.40 1.03 -21.54
N LEU A 106 0.44 0.09 -21.13
CA LEU A 106 1.88 0.18 -21.30
C LEU A 106 2.36 -0.06 -22.74
N GLY A 107 1.43 -0.34 -23.68
CA GLY A 107 1.74 -0.57 -25.09
C GLY A 107 2.39 -1.93 -25.38
N MET A 108 2.18 -2.94 -24.53
CA MET A 108 2.69 -4.29 -24.75
C MET A 108 1.97 -4.97 -25.92
N SER A 109 2.64 -5.90 -26.59
CA SER A 109 1.99 -6.77 -27.59
C SER A 109 0.94 -7.66 -26.92
N GLU A 110 -0.11 -8.06 -27.67
CA GLU A 110 -1.14 -8.95 -27.11
C GLU A 110 -0.55 -10.28 -26.59
N GLU A 111 0.49 -10.80 -27.21
CA GLU A 111 1.22 -11.98 -26.73
C GLU A 111 1.90 -11.74 -25.36
N ASP A 112 2.51 -10.57 -25.18
CA ASP A 112 3.11 -10.18 -23.91
C ASP A 112 2.03 -9.95 -22.84
N VAL A 113 0.90 -9.32 -23.22
CA VAL A 113 -0.25 -9.12 -22.34
C VAL A 113 -0.76 -10.47 -21.84
N GLU A 114 -0.98 -11.45 -22.73
CA GLU A 114 -1.45 -12.78 -22.34
C GLU A 114 -0.50 -13.45 -21.37
N ARG A 115 0.80 -13.44 -21.65
CA ARG A 115 1.83 -13.99 -20.74
C ARG A 115 1.81 -13.31 -19.37
N ARG A 116 1.65 -11.97 -19.33
CA ARG A 116 1.60 -11.20 -18.09
C ARG A 116 0.37 -11.49 -17.26
N VAL A 117 -0.78 -11.57 -17.91
CA VAL A 117 -2.05 -11.90 -17.26
C VAL A 117 -1.99 -13.30 -16.64
N GLN A 118 -1.57 -14.31 -17.41
CA GLN A 118 -1.46 -15.68 -16.92
C GLN A 118 -0.48 -15.77 -15.74
N TRP A 119 0.71 -15.19 -15.89
CA TRP A 119 1.74 -15.16 -14.84
C TRP A 119 1.22 -14.48 -13.56
N SER A 120 0.59 -13.32 -13.67
CA SER A 120 0.12 -12.57 -12.50
C SER A 120 -1.05 -13.26 -11.80
N LEU A 121 -1.98 -13.84 -12.55
CA LEU A 121 -3.09 -14.61 -11.98
C LEU A 121 -2.63 -15.91 -11.33
N ASP A 122 -1.64 -16.58 -11.89
CA ASP A 122 -1.01 -17.76 -11.28
C ASP A 122 -0.35 -17.39 -9.93
N LYS A 123 0.43 -16.30 -9.90
CA LYS A 123 1.08 -15.79 -8.69
C LYS A 123 0.10 -15.53 -7.54
N VAL A 124 -1.10 -15.07 -7.84
CA VAL A 124 -2.13 -14.79 -6.82
C VAL A 124 -3.12 -15.95 -6.63
N GLY A 125 -2.92 -17.10 -7.29
CA GLY A 125 -3.80 -18.27 -7.23
C GLY A 125 -5.20 -18.00 -7.76
N MET A 126 -5.31 -17.24 -8.87
CA MET A 126 -6.59 -16.85 -9.49
C MET A 126 -6.69 -17.26 -10.96
N LEU A 127 -5.76 -18.06 -11.47
CA LEU A 127 -5.73 -18.44 -12.89
C LEU A 127 -7.00 -19.18 -13.33
N ASP A 128 -7.57 -20.06 -12.51
CA ASP A 128 -8.80 -20.80 -12.81
C ASP A 128 -10.04 -19.88 -12.95
N PHE A 129 -9.93 -18.63 -12.51
CA PHE A 129 -11.00 -17.64 -12.53
C PHE A 129 -10.85 -16.63 -13.68
N ILE A 130 -9.90 -16.81 -14.58
CA ILE A 130 -9.50 -15.84 -15.61
C ILE A 130 -10.68 -15.31 -16.47
N HIS A 131 -11.67 -16.13 -16.77
CA HIS A 131 -12.85 -15.75 -17.58
C HIS A 131 -14.07 -15.38 -16.72
N ARG A 132 -13.93 -15.42 -15.39
CA ARG A 132 -15.06 -15.16 -14.50
C ARG A 132 -15.38 -13.65 -14.46
N PRO A 133 -16.67 -13.27 -14.40
CA PRO A 133 -17.07 -11.89 -14.16
C PRO A 133 -16.55 -11.39 -12.81
N VAL A 134 -15.99 -10.17 -12.80
CA VAL A 134 -15.39 -9.55 -11.60
C VAL A 134 -16.43 -9.40 -10.49
N ASN A 135 -17.66 -9.02 -10.83
CA ASN A 135 -18.75 -8.84 -9.85
C ASN A 135 -19.24 -10.14 -9.17
N GLN A 136 -18.72 -11.31 -9.58
CA GLN A 136 -19.01 -12.62 -8.96
C GLN A 136 -17.89 -13.12 -8.05
N MET A 137 -16.88 -12.25 -7.77
CA MET A 137 -15.78 -12.59 -6.88
C MET A 137 -16.15 -12.34 -5.41
N SER A 138 -15.66 -13.20 -4.50
CA SER A 138 -15.65 -12.85 -3.09
C SER A 138 -14.69 -11.67 -2.85
N HIS A 139 -14.84 -10.95 -1.74
CA HIS A 139 -13.96 -9.82 -1.43
C HIS A 139 -12.48 -10.18 -1.46
N GLY A 140 -12.09 -11.33 -0.90
CA GLY A 140 -10.70 -11.81 -0.92
C GLY A 140 -10.23 -12.23 -2.32
N GLN A 141 -11.10 -12.81 -3.15
CA GLN A 141 -10.78 -13.10 -4.56
C GLN A 141 -10.59 -11.81 -5.34
N ALA A 142 -11.51 -10.85 -5.21
CA ALA A 142 -11.43 -9.55 -5.85
C ALA A 142 -10.14 -8.81 -5.47
N LYS A 143 -9.73 -8.85 -4.20
CA LYS A 143 -8.48 -8.24 -3.73
C LYS A 143 -7.24 -8.88 -4.35
N ARG A 144 -7.22 -10.21 -4.53
CA ARG A 144 -6.14 -10.91 -5.23
C ARG A 144 -6.12 -10.58 -6.74
N VAL A 145 -7.27 -10.47 -7.38
CA VAL A 145 -7.37 -10.03 -8.78
C VAL A 145 -6.86 -8.59 -8.94
N ALA A 146 -7.25 -7.69 -8.03
CA ALA A 146 -6.73 -6.33 -8.00
C ALA A 146 -5.20 -6.28 -7.88
N LEU A 147 -4.62 -7.13 -7.00
CA LEU A 147 -3.17 -7.27 -6.90
C LEU A 147 -2.56 -7.86 -8.18
N ALA A 148 -3.21 -8.85 -8.83
CA ALA A 148 -2.74 -9.41 -10.10
C ALA A 148 -2.64 -8.33 -11.19
N GLY A 149 -3.65 -7.45 -11.32
CA GLY A 149 -3.63 -6.32 -12.26
C GLY A 149 -2.45 -5.37 -12.03
N ILE A 150 -2.07 -5.17 -10.77
CA ILE A 150 -0.91 -4.35 -10.40
C ILE A 150 0.40 -5.05 -10.80
N ILE A 151 0.60 -6.31 -10.37
CA ILE A 151 1.87 -7.02 -10.59
C ILE A 151 2.07 -7.41 -12.06
N ALA A 152 1.00 -7.48 -12.86
CA ALA A 152 1.10 -7.69 -14.31
C ALA A 152 1.90 -6.57 -15.01
N MET A 153 1.92 -5.37 -14.46
CA MET A 153 2.72 -4.23 -14.94
C MET A 153 4.20 -4.31 -14.48
N GLN A 154 4.55 -5.21 -13.55
CA GLN A 154 5.88 -5.34 -12.92
C GLN A 154 6.38 -4.04 -12.29
N PRO A 155 5.65 -3.47 -11.33
CA PRO A 155 6.09 -2.28 -10.63
C PRO A 155 7.32 -2.56 -9.79
N LYS A 156 8.10 -1.52 -9.47
CA LYS A 156 9.25 -1.57 -8.57
C LYS A 156 8.90 -1.17 -7.14
N ILE A 157 7.77 -0.52 -6.98
CA ILE A 157 7.22 -0.09 -5.68
C ILE A 157 5.76 -0.53 -5.60
N LEU A 158 5.35 -1.05 -4.45
CA LEU A 158 3.97 -1.30 -4.10
C LEU A 158 3.53 -0.34 -2.99
N LEU A 159 2.49 0.45 -3.27
CA LEU A 159 1.74 1.20 -2.28
C LEU A 159 0.47 0.38 -1.94
N LEU A 160 0.31 -0.04 -0.69
CA LEU A 160 -0.79 -0.92 -0.29
C LEU A 160 -1.62 -0.22 0.79
N ASP A 161 -2.85 0.18 0.46
CA ASP A 161 -3.74 0.82 1.44
C ASP A 161 -4.58 -0.25 2.15
N GLU A 162 -4.27 -0.52 3.43
CA GLU A 162 -4.90 -1.53 4.28
C GLU A 162 -5.06 -2.90 3.58
N PRO A 163 -3.95 -3.54 3.10
CA PRO A 163 -4.01 -4.72 2.23
C PRO A 163 -4.71 -5.92 2.86
N PHE A 164 -4.75 -6.01 4.19
CA PHE A 164 -5.32 -7.14 4.93
C PHE A 164 -6.73 -6.88 5.48
N ALA A 165 -7.27 -5.66 5.31
CA ALA A 165 -8.59 -5.32 5.81
C ALA A 165 -9.68 -6.16 5.13
N GLY A 166 -10.59 -6.72 5.94
CA GLY A 166 -11.72 -7.52 5.45
C GLY A 166 -11.37 -8.93 4.98
N LEU A 167 -10.13 -9.39 5.14
CA LEU A 167 -9.70 -10.74 4.80
C LEU A 167 -9.74 -11.68 6.01
N ASP A 168 -10.11 -12.94 5.78
CA ASP A 168 -9.96 -14.02 6.75
C ASP A 168 -8.49 -14.50 6.83
N PHE A 169 -8.18 -15.31 7.83
CA PHE A 169 -6.80 -15.74 8.07
C PHE A 169 -6.16 -16.47 6.86
N PRO A 170 -6.80 -17.43 6.16
CA PRO A 170 -6.23 -18.05 4.98
C PRO A 170 -5.89 -17.06 3.87
N MET A 171 -6.76 -16.05 3.65
CA MET A 171 -6.52 -15.00 2.66
C MET A 171 -5.39 -14.07 3.05
N VAL A 172 -5.30 -13.70 4.34
CA VAL A 172 -4.18 -12.92 4.88
C VAL A 172 -2.87 -13.66 4.66
N SER A 173 -2.79 -14.97 5.00
CA SER A 173 -1.59 -15.78 4.78
C SER A 173 -1.16 -15.77 3.31
N THR A 174 -2.11 -16.02 2.40
CA THR A 174 -1.83 -15.99 0.95
C THR A 174 -1.29 -14.62 0.50
N MET A 175 -1.90 -13.52 0.95
CA MET A 175 -1.45 -12.17 0.60
C MET A 175 -0.05 -11.85 1.14
N VAL A 176 0.25 -12.29 2.36
CA VAL A 176 1.59 -12.14 2.96
C VAL A 176 2.63 -12.90 2.12
N ASP A 177 2.35 -14.16 1.74
CA ASP A 177 3.25 -14.98 0.94
C ASP A 177 3.52 -14.35 -0.43
N ILE A 178 2.47 -13.87 -1.12
CA ILE A 178 2.60 -13.19 -2.41
C ILE A 178 3.49 -11.94 -2.29
N ILE A 179 3.21 -11.06 -1.33
CA ILE A 179 3.97 -9.81 -1.16
C ILE A 179 5.42 -10.12 -0.73
N HIS A 180 5.62 -11.14 0.11
CA HIS A 180 6.95 -11.58 0.50
C HIS A 180 7.78 -12.07 -0.70
N ASP A 181 7.18 -12.83 -1.62
CA ASP A 181 7.87 -13.28 -2.83
C ASP A 181 8.19 -12.11 -3.78
N LEU A 182 7.26 -11.18 -3.95
CA LEU A 182 7.51 -9.95 -4.73
C LEU A 182 8.65 -9.12 -4.13
N ARG A 183 8.76 -9.07 -2.79
CA ARG A 183 9.86 -8.39 -2.10
C ARG A 183 11.20 -9.07 -2.35
N LYS A 184 11.27 -10.41 -2.41
CA LYS A 184 12.50 -11.13 -2.79
C LYS A 184 12.98 -10.76 -4.18
N ASP A 185 12.05 -10.40 -5.07
CA ASP A 185 12.35 -9.89 -6.42
C ASP A 185 12.81 -8.42 -6.42
N GLY A 186 13.02 -7.81 -5.24
CA GLY A 186 13.56 -6.45 -5.05
C GLY A 186 12.52 -5.34 -5.03
N ILE A 187 11.23 -5.65 -4.96
CA ILE A 187 10.16 -4.66 -4.89
C ILE A 187 10.16 -3.99 -3.50
N SER A 188 10.12 -2.65 -3.48
CA SER A 188 9.94 -1.87 -2.26
C SER A 188 8.45 -1.78 -1.91
N VAL A 189 8.10 -1.85 -0.62
CA VAL A 189 6.71 -1.86 -0.18
C VAL A 189 6.46 -0.75 0.83
N LEU A 190 5.49 0.12 0.56
CA LEU A 190 4.93 1.06 1.53
C LEU A 190 3.46 0.69 1.77
N TYR A 191 3.12 0.32 2.99
CA TYR A 191 1.76 -0.12 3.29
C TYR A 191 1.17 0.61 4.49
N THR A 192 -0.16 0.79 4.48
CA THR A 192 -0.88 1.27 5.66
C THR A 192 -1.42 0.09 6.45
N THR A 193 -1.47 0.23 7.77
CA THR A 193 -2.14 -0.74 8.64
C THR A 193 -2.56 -0.11 9.95
N HIS A 194 -3.67 -0.61 10.52
CA HIS A 194 -4.10 -0.36 11.88
C HIS A 194 -3.85 -1.56 12.79
N ASN A 195 -3.36 -2.67 12.25
CA ASN A 195 -3.12 -3.89 13.00
C ASN A 195 -1.68 -3.95 13.49
N ARG A 196 -1.51 -3.89 14.82
CA ARG A 196 -0.21 -3.95 15.48
C ARG A 196 0.58 -5.21 15.12
N PHE A 197 -0.08 -6.35 14.90
CA PHE A 197 0.57 -7.59 14.50
C PHE A 197 1.40 -7.41 13.22
N PHE A 198 0.85 -6.77 12.18
CA PHE A 198 1.59 -6.52 10.93
C PHE A 198 2.66 -5.45 11.09
N LEU A 199 2.47 -4.49 12.00
CA LEU A 199 3.49 -3.52 12.32
C LEU A 199 4.71 -4.18 12.95
N GLU A 200 4.52 -5.03 13.96
CA GLU A 200 5.59 -5.68 14.72
C GLU A 200 6.28 -6.81 13.98
N ASN A 201 5.57 -7.55 13.14
CA ASN A 201 6.08 -8.79 12.54
C ASN A 201 6.38 -8.69 11.05
N TRP A 202 6.04 -7.56 10.42
CA TRP A 202 6.14 -7.45 8.97
C TRP A 202 6.85 -6.18 8.47
N ALA A 203 6.99 -5.11 9.27
CA ALA A 203 7.68 -3.89 8.89
C ALA A 203 9.18 -3.93 9.20
N ASP A 204 10.02 -3.42 8.30
CA ASP A 204 11.42 -3.11 8.59
C ASP A 204 11.51 -1.75 9.30
N SER A 205 10.67 -0.81 8.88
CA SER A 205 10.59 0.54 9.45
C SER A 205 9.16 1.05 9.45
N VAL A 206 8.93 2.15 10.14
CA VAL A 206 7.62 2.78 10.25
C VAL A 206 7.71 4.28 10.17
N ALA A 207 6.77 4.89 9.42
CA ALA A 207 6.46 6.31 9.49
C ALA A 207 5.12 6.50 10.22
N VAL A 208 5.09 7.39 11.21
CA VAL A 208 3.89 7.65 12.01
C VAL A 208 3.32 9.02 11.65
N LEU A 209 2.13 8.99 11.03
CA LEU A 209 1.41 10.18 10.59
C LEU A 209 0.34 10.55 11.61
N HIS A 210 0.49 11.71 12.24
CA HIS A 210 -0.45 12.24 13.22
C HIS A 210 -0.89 13.66 12.84
N LYS A 211 -2.21 13.85 12.67
CA LYS A 211 -2.81 15.16 12.32
C LYS A 211 -2.07 15.87 11.19
N GLY A 212 -1.76 15.12 10.13
CA GLY A 212 -1.10 15.65 8.94
C GLY A 212 0.42 15.88 9.05
N LYS A 213 1.08 15.43 10.10
CA LYS A 213 2.54 15.53 10.29
C LYS A 213 3.17 14.17 10.52
N ILE A 214 4.35 13.92 9.98
CA ILE A 214 5.17 12.79 10.39
C ILE A 214 5.80 13.13 11.75
N ILE A 215 5.45 12.36 12.77
CA ILE A 215 6.00 12.54 14.13
C ILE A 215 7.11 11.54 14.43
N PHE A 216 7.27 10.52 13.59
CA PHE A 216 8.36 9.56 13.64
C PHE A 216 8.56 8.94 12.26
N ASP A 217 9.80 8.72 11.85
CA ASP A 217 10.21 7.92 10.69
C ASP A 217 11.51 7.19 11.04
N GLY A 218 11.52 5.86 11.02
CA GLY A 218 12.70 5.08 11.37
C GLY A 218 12.42 3.59 11.61
N PRO A 219 13.44 2.84 12.10
CA PRO A 219 13.34 1.41 12.37
C PRO A 219 12.20 1.07 13.32
N ILE A 220 11.56 -0.09 13.07
CA ILE A 220 10.39 -0.51 13.85
C ILE A 220 10.71 -0.69 15.34
N GLU A 221 11.90 -1.19 15.68
CA GLU A 221 12.31 -1.43 17.06
C GLU A 221 12.31 -0.14 17.89
N ASN A 222 12.71 0.98 17.28
CA ASN A 222 12.72 2.29 17.94
C ASN A 222 11.30 2.84 18.12
N ALA A 223 10.41 2.55 17.17
CA ALA A 223 9.00 2.94 17.26
C ALA A 223 8.26 2.23 18.40
N LEU A 224 8.48 0.93 18.54
CA LEU A 224 7.81 0.11 19.56
C LEU A 224 8.19 0.50 21.00
N GLN A 225 9.37 1.08 21.18
CA GLN A 225 9.85 1.57 22.49
C GLN A 225 9.30 2.96 22.84
N ASN A 226 8.66 3.65 21.91
CA ASN A 226 8.18 5.03 22.11
C ASN A 226 6.70 5.06 22.52
N PRO A 227 6.36 5.44 23.80
CA PRO A 227 4.98 5.46 24.27
C PRO A 227 4.06 6.39 23.47
N SER A 228 4.60 7.48 22.90
CA SER A 228 3.82 8.42 22.08
C SER A 228 3.32 7.80 20.78
N ILE A 229 4.02 6.79 20.27
CA ILE A 229 3.65 6.06 19.06
C ILE A 229 2.55 5.03 19.36
N ASN A 230 2.60 4.39 20.53
CA ASN A 230 1.58 3.44 20.97
C ASN A 230 0.18 4.07 21.01
N ILE A 231 0.08 5.35 21.35
CA ILE A 231 -1.19 6.10 21.34
C ILE A 231 -1.72 6.24 19.90
N GLN A 232 -0.84 6.43 18.91
CA GLN A 232 -1.21 6.63 17.51
C GLN A 232 -1.54 5.33 16.76
N THR A 233 -0.96 4.22 17.19
CA THR A 233 -1.22 2.87 16.65
C THR A 233 -2.34 2.13 17.40
N GLY A 234 -2.84 2.71 18.47
CA GLY A 234 -3.79 2.11 19.41
C GLY A 234 -3.08 1.41 20.57
N ASN A 235 -3.41 1.77 21.81
CA ASN A 235 -2.90 1.11 22.99
C ASN A 235 -3.70 -0.18 23.28
N TRP A 236 -3.38 -1.23 22.53
CA TRP A 236 -4.05 -2.52 22.63
C TRP A 236 -3.84 -3.20 23.99
N ASP A 237 -2.72 -2.94 24.65
CA ASP A 237 -2.43 -3.47 25.99
C ASP A 237 -3.34 -2.83 27.05
N GLU A 238 -3.57 -1.52 26.95
CA GLU A 238 -4.53 -0.82 27.80
C GLU A 238 -5.95 -1.31 27.55
N LEU A 239 -6.35 -1.47 26.30
CA LEU A 239 -7.64 -2.04 25.93
C LEU A 239 -7.79 -3.46 26.48
N GLY A 240 -6.78 -4.31 26.31
CA GLY A 240 -6.74 -5.67 26.86
C GLY A 240 -6.90 -5.69 28.38
N THR A 241 -6.20 -4.82 29.08
CA THR A 241 -6.31 -4.66 30.55
C THR A 241 -7.72 -4.23 30.94
N ARG A 242 -8.29 -3.25 30.22
CA ARG A 242 -9.68 -2.78 30.44
C ARG A 242 -10.71 -3.90 30.23
N MET A 243 -10.52 -4.72 29.17
CA MET A 243 -11.41 -5.87 28.90
C MET A 243 -11.31 -6.96 29.97
N LYS A 244 -10.08 -7.23 30.50
CA LYS A 244 -9.90 -8.17 31.62
C LYS A 244 -10.64 -7.72 32.88
N ARG A 245 -10.63 -6.41 33.19
CA ARG A 245 -11.43 -5.85 34.32
C ARG A 245 -12.92 -6.11 34.14
N PHE A 246 -13.47 -5.97 32.92
CA PHE A 246 -14.89 -6.27 32.67
C PHE A 246 -15.24 -7.75 32.86
N ARG A 247 -14.26 -8.66 32.72
CA ARG A 247 -14.42 -10.09 32.96
C ARG A 247 -14.18 -10.50 34.42
N GLY A 248 -13.82 -9.56 35.29
CA GLY A 248 -13.43 -9.88 36.67
C GLY A 248 -12.11 -10.67 36.76
N LEU A 249 -11.24 -10.56 35.75
CA LEU A 249 -9.97 -11.30 35.66
C LEU A 249 -8.75 -10.41 35.98
N ALA A 250 -8.98 -9.24 36.59
CA ALA A 250 -7.94 -8.28 36.98
C ALA A 250 -7.97 -8.08 38.51
#